data_93600a338c7c91ab10b0c9279800f8b6
#
_entry.id   93600a338c7c91ab10b0c9279800f8b6
#
_cell.length_a   1.000
_cell.length_b   1.000
_cell.length_c   1.000
_cell.angle_alpha   90.00
_cell.angle_beta   90.00
_cell.angle_gamma   90.00
#
_symmetry.space_group_name_H-M   'P 1'
#
loop_
_entity.id
_entity.type
_entity.pdbx_description
1 polymer ?
#
loop_
_entity_poly.entity_id
_entity_poly.type
_entity_poly.pdbx_seq_one_letter_code
_entity_poly.pdbx_strand_id
1 'polypeptide(L)'
;MKQLQFLIKPAAGFCNMRCHYCFYRDEQQNRSTSEDCMMTLQTAETLIRRCFAELDQGGFVSFAFQGGEPTLAGLDFFRFFTQTVRKYNQKRVTVQYAIQTNGLAVAEEWARFFREENFLVGISLDGTPDVHDALRPDASGDGTWTRVMQTIELLHRYGVECNLLCVVTKQLAKKAERVYK
;
A
#
# COMPACT_ATOMS: atom_id res chain seq x y z
N MET A 1 14.09 18.16 17.04
CA MET A 1 13.94 17.56 15.68
C MET A 1 12.46 17.24 15.46
N LYS A 2 11.82 17.87 14.47
CA LYS A 2 10.41 17.67 14.19
C LYS A 2 10.24 16.36 13.41
N GLN A 3 9.22 15.57 13.75
CA GLN A 3 8.87 14.34 13.06
C GLN A 3 7.44 14.44 12.53
N LEU A 4 7.21 13.99 11.29
CA LEU A 4 5.90 13.95 10.66
C LEU A 4 5.61 12.54 10.11
N GLN A 5 4.36 12.11 10.22
CA GLN A 5 3.89 10.86 9.62
C GLN A 5 2.62 11.14 8.83
N PHE A 6 2.59 10.65 7.60
CA PHE A 6 1.44 10.79 6.71
C PHE A 6 0.90 9.43 6.34
N LEU A 7 -0.41 9.27 6.45
CA LEU A 7 -1.14 8.17 5.87
C LEU A 7 -1.85 8.69 4.61
N ILE A 8 -1.43 8.20 3.46
CA ILE A 8 -1.86 8.70 2.15
C ILE A 8 -2.71 7.63 1.47
N LYS A 9 -3.87 8.06 0.95
CA LYS A 9 -4.79 7.20 0.21
C LYS A 9 -4.84 7.65 -1.27
N PRO A 10 -3.87 7.28 -2.10
CA PRO A 10 -3.76 7.82 -3.46
C PRO A 10 -4.91 7.37 -4.36
N ALA A 11 -5.48 6.20 -4.11
CA ALA A 11 -6.64 5.67 -4.81
C ALA A 11 -7.95 5.75 -3.99
N ALA A 12 -7.97 6.57 -2.92
CA ALA A 12 -9.11 6.68 -2.00
C ALA A 12 -9.60 5.30 -1.50
N GLY A 13 -10.85 4.93 -1.83
CA GLY A 13 -11.45 3.62 -1.51
C GLY A 13 -11.43 2.61 -2.66
N PHE A 14 -10.90 2.99 -3.86
CA PHE A 14 -10.89 2.08 -5.02
C PHE A 14 -9.98 0.88 -4.78
N CYS A 15 -10.50 -0.30 -5.14
CA CYS A 15 -9.79 -1.57 -4.99
C CYS A 15 -10.20 -2.55 -6.09
N ASN A 16 -9.26 -3.34 -6.57
CA ASN A 16 -9.47 -4.45 -7.50
C ASN A 16 -9.84 -5.77 -6.81
N MET A 17 -10.09 -5.72 -5.49
CA MET A 17 -10.60 -6.84 -4.68
C MET A 17 -11.92 -6.51 -4.00
N ARG A 18 -12.64 -7.57 -3.55
CA ARG A 18 -13.92 -7.46 -2.85
C ARG A 18 -13.90 -8.23 -1.53
N CYS A 19 -12.88 -7.97 -0.68
CA CYS A 19 -12.75 -8.65 0.60
C CYS A 19 -14.01 -8.50 1.46
N HIS A 20 -14.48 -9.60 2.05
CA HIS A 20 -15.77 -9.66 2.75
C HIS A 20 -15.82 -8.80 4.02
N TYR A 21 -14.69 -8.56 4.66
CA TYR A 21 -14.57 -7.75 5.88
C TYR A 21 -14.10 -6.31 5.63
N CYS A 22 -13.98 -5.89 4.35
CA CYS A 22 -13.38 -4.61 4.02
C CYS A 22 -14.31 -3.43 4.36
N PHE A 23 -13.93 -2.62 5.34
CA PHE A 23 -14.70 -1.44 5.74
C PHE A 23 -14.66 -0.30 4.70
N TYR A 24 -13.66 -0.25 3.81
CA TYR A 24 -13.61 0.73 2.73
C TYR A 24 -14.72 0.55 1.71
N ARG A 25 -15.28 -0.66 1.61
CA ARG A 25 -16.38 -0.96 0.70
C ARG A 25 -17.67 -0.26 1.11
N ASP A 26 -17.98 -0.26 2.40
CA ASP A 26 -19.15 0.43 2.95
C ASP A 26 -18.99 1.95 2.81
N GLU A 27 -17.80 2.47 3.10
CA GLU A 27 -17.51 3.90 2.93
C GLU A 27 -17.66 4.36 1.47
N GLN A 28 -17.24 3.54 0.51
CA GLN A 28 -17.33 3.86 -0.92
C GLN A 28 -18.78 3.89 -1.40
N GLN A 29 -19.64 2.99 -0.89
CA GLN A 29 -21.07 2.95 -1.22
C GLN A 29 -21.85 4.13 -0.61
N ASN A 30 -21.39 4.65 0.53
CA ASN A 30 -22.05 5.72 1.26
C ASN A 30 -21.56 7.13 0.89
N ARG A 31 -20.48 7.25 0.10
CA ARG A 31 -20.01 8.54 -0.38
C ARG A 31 -20.56 8.82 -1.77
N SER A 32 -21.29 9.92 -1.91
CA SER A 32 -21.69 10.48 -3.20
C SER A 32 -20.49 11.12 -3.93
N THR A 33 -19.37 10.40 -4.03
CA THR A 33 -18.16 10.92 -4.67
C THR A 33 -18.18 10.58 -6.16
N SER A 34 -17.98 11.61 -6.99
CA SER A 34 -17.72 11.50 -8.42
C SER A 34 -16.57 10.53 -8.74
N GLU A 35 -16.55 10.02 -9.96
CA GLU A 35 -15.65 8.99 -10.48
C GLU A 35 -14.14 9.27 -10.34
N ASP A 36 -13.73 10.51 -10.03
CA ASP A 36 -12.32 10.94 -9.94
C ASP A 36 -11.83 11.07 -8.49
N CYS A 37 -11.67 9.94 -7.81
CA CYS A 37 -11.13 9.94 -6.43
C CYS A 37 -9.62 9.65 -6.34
N MET A 38 -8.91 9.62 -7.47
CA MET A 38 -7.46 9.47 -7.48
C MET A 38 -6.77 10.78 -7.05
N MET A 39 -5.74 10.67 -6.21
CA MET A 39 -4.93 11.83 -5.83
C MET A 39 -4.21 12.39 -7.05
N THR A 40 -4.39 13.68 -7.33
CA THR A 40 -3.69 14.34 -8.43
C THR A 40 -2.22 14.56 -8.09
N LEU A 41 -1.37 14.65 -9.13
CA LEU A 41 0.05 14.98 -8.95
C LEU A 41 0.24 16.34 -8.28
N GLN A 42 -0.62 17.31 -8.58
CA GLN A 42 -0.62 18.63 -7.95
C GLN A 42 -0.92 18.56 -6.45
N THR A 43 -1.87 17.72 -6.04
CA THR A 43 -2.19 17.48 -4.61
C THR A 43 -0.99 16.86 -3.90
N ALA A 44 -0.36 15.85 -4.52
CA ALA A 44 0.83 15.19 -3.98
C ALA A 44 2.00 16.18 -3.83
N GLU A 45 2.29 17.00 -4.86
CA GLU A 45 3.34 18.02 -4.78
C GLU A 45 3.06 19.06 -3.70
N THR A 46 1.81 19.49 -3.57
CA THR A 46 1.41 20.47 -2.54
C THR A 46 1.61 19.91 -1.12
N LEU A 47 1.22 18.64 -0.90
CA LEU A 47 1.44 17.93 0.36
C LEU A 47 2.95 17.88 0.69
N ILE A 48 3.76 17.42 -0.25
CA ILE A 48 5.21 17.27 -0.09
C ILE A 48 5.86 18.63 0.21
N ARG A 49 5.55 19.66 -0.56
CA ARG A 49 6.09 21.01 -0.38
C ARG A 49 5.77 21.55 1.01
N ARG A 50 4.52 21.41 1.47
CA ARG A 50 4.10 21.84 2.82
C ARG A 50 4.79 21.03 3.90
N CYS A 51 4.91 19.71 3.73
CA CYS A 51 5.62 18.85 4.66
C CYS A 51 7.08 19.32 4.89
N PHE A 52 7.85 19.53 3.82
CA PHE A 52 9.25 19.97 3.94
C PHE A 52 9.41 21.43 4.38
N ALA A 53 8.39 22.28 4.21
CA ALA A 53 8.40 23.62 4.80
C ALA A 53 8.37 23.56 6.34
N GLU A 54 7.60 22.63 6.90
CA GLU A 54 7.39 22.45 8.33
C GLU A 54 8.51 21.69 9.06
N LEU A 55 9.31 20.90 8.34
CA LEU A 55 10.38 20.08 8.94
C LEU A 55 11.65 20.90 9.16
N ASP A 56 12.38 20.57 10.24
CA ASP A 56 13.70 21.10 10.52
C ASP A 56 14.79 20.33 9.76
N GLN A 57 16.00 20.91 9.72
CA GLN A 57 17.17 20.20 9.18
C GLN A 57 17.44 18.90 9.96
N GLY A 58 17.65 17.81 9.25
CA GLY A 58 17.85 16.48 9.84
C GLY A 58 16.62 15.90 10.53
N GLY A 59 15.41 16.44 10.28
CA GLY A 59 14.17 15.89 10.77
C GLY A 59 13.84 14.52 10.18
N PHE A 60 12.63 14.02 10.44
CA PHE A 60 12.15 12.73 9.96
C PHE A 60 10.76 12.85 9.39
N VAL A 61 10.51 12.13 8.28
CA VAL A 61 9.16 11.97 7.73
C VAL A 61 8.92 10.55 7.25
N SER A 62 7.72 10.03 7.55
CA SER A 62 7.24 8.76 7.00
C SER A 62 6.01 9.01 6.12
N PHE A 63 6.04 8.48 4.91
CA PHE A 63 4.92 8.44 3.97
C PHE A 63 4.44 7.00 3.85
N ALA A 64 3.29 6.69 4.45
CA ALA A 64 2.65 5.38 4.37
C ALA A 64 1.45 5.45 3.42
N PHE A 65 1.45 4.60 2.40
CA PHE A 65 0.39 4.51 1.40
C PHE A 65 -0.54 3.34 1.71
N GLN A 66 -1.84 3.64 1.82
CA GLN A 66 -2.87 2.61 1.99
C GLN A 66 -4.23 3.13 1.47
N GLY A 67 -5.33 2.51 1.88
CA GLY A 67 -6.69 2.90 1.50
C GLY A 67 -7.42 1.73 0.87
N GLY A 68 -8.02 1.90 -0.31
CA GLY A 68 -8.49 0.80 -1.15
C GLY A 68 -7.30 -0.06 -1.61
N GLU A 69 -6.87 0.10 -2.85
CA GLU A 69 -5.61 -0.46 -3.32
C GLU A 69 -4.72 0.66 -3.87
N PRO A 70 -3.65 1.06 -3.15
CA PRO A 70 -2.84 2.21 -3.54
C PRO A 70 -2.12 2.04 -4.88
N THR A 71 -1.78 0.81 -5.28
CA THR A 71 -1.11 0.54 -6.57
C THR A 71 -1.98 0.89 -7.78
N LEU A 72 -3.29 1.05 -7.61
CA LEU A 72 -4.21 1.52 -8.68
C LEU A 72 -3.96 2.98 -9.08
N ALA A 73 -3.25 3.76 -8.27
CA ALA A 73 -2.79 5.09 -8.68
C ALA A 73 -1.71 5.03 -9.79
N GLY A 74 -1.16 3.85 -10.05
CA GLY A 74 -0.16 3.60 -11.07
C GLY A 74 1.27 3.90 -10.62
N LEU A 75 2.25 3.20 -11.21
CA LEU A 75 3.66 3.32 -10.84
C LEU A 75 4.21 4.73 -11.10
N ASP A 76 3.72 5.42 -12.13
CA ASP A 76 4.16 6.77 -12.47
C ASP A 76 3.78 7.81 -11.40
N PHE A 77 2.66 7.62 -10.70
CA PHE A 77 2.32 8.43 -9.53
C PHE A 77 3.39 8.28 -8.43
N PHE A 78 3.82 7.07 -8.14
CA PHE A 78 4.83 6.81 -7.10
C PHE A 78 6.20 7.30 -7.49
N ARG A 79 6.60 7.14 -8.75
CA ARG A 79 7.84 7.73 -9.30
C ARG A 79 7.85 9.24 -9.18
N PHE A 80 6.75 9.89 -9.58
CA PHE A 80 6.59 11.33 -9.41
C PHE A 80 6.69 11.74 -7.93
N PHE A 81 6.03 10.98 -7.04
CA PHE A 81 6.03 11.26 -5.59
C PHE A 81 7.45 11.25 -5.03
N THR A 82 8.22 10.17 -5.26
CA THR A 82 9.58 10.04 -4.72
C THR A 82 10.54 11.05 -5.34
N GLN A 83 10.43 11.35 -6.63
CA GLN A 83 11.21 12.41 -7.30
C GLN A 83 10.88 13.79 -6.71
N THR A 84 9.61 14.07 -6.45
CA THR A 84 9.18 15.33 -5.83
C THR A 84 9.69 15.46 -4.39
N VAL A 85 9.67 14.36 -3.62
CA VAL A 85 10.28 14.33 -2.29
C VAL A 85 11.78 14.68 -2.35
N ARG A 86 12.53 14.11 -3.27
CA ARG A 86 13.96 14.44 -3.45
C ARG A 86 14.15 15.91 -3.82
N LYS A 87 13.32 16.46 -4.70
CA LYS A 87 13.35 17.88 -5.11
C LYS A 87 13.20 18.84 -3.92
N TYR A 88 12.26 18.56 -3.00
CA TYR A 88 11.97 19.43 -1.86
C TYR A 88 12.79 19.12 -0.60
N ASN A 89 13.48 17.98 -0.53
CA ASN A 89 14.29 17.60 0.64
C ASN A 89 15.66 18.27 0.69
N GLN A 90 15.68 19.59 0.73
CA GLN A 90 16.93 20.37 0.84
C GLN A 90 17.51 20.40 2.27
N LYS A 91 16.70 20.05 3.26
CA LYS A 91 17.06 20.05 4.68
C LYS A 91 17.64 18.71 5.17
N ARG A 92 17.93 17.77 4.26
CA ARG A 92 18.47 16.43 4.58
C ARG A 92 17.61 15.69 5.63
N VAL A 93 16.31 15.78 5.47
CA VAL A 93 15.34 15.04 6.28
C VAL A 93 15.46 13.55 5.96
N THR A 94 15.43 12.70 6.98
CA THR A 94 15.31 11.25 6.79
C THR A 94 13.90 10.92 6.34
N VAL A 95 13.77 10.20 5.21
CA VAL A 95 12.48 9.84 4.63
C VAL A 95 12.31 8.33 4.67
N GLN A 96 11.14 7.86 5.10
CA GLN A 96 10.73 6.47 5.00
C GLN A 96 9.47 6.35 4.16
N TYR A 97 9.42 5.30 3.34
CA TYR A 97 8.26 4.93 2.54
C TYR A 97 7.73 3.58 2.97
N ALA A 98 6.41 3.49 3.10
CA ALA A 98 5.72 2.21 3.30
C ALA A 98 4.48 2.15 2.42
N ILE A 99 4.10 0.96 1.98
CA ILE A 99 2.87 0.72 1.24
C ILE A 99 2.19 -0.53 1.76
N GLN A 100 0.87 -0.45 1.96
CA GLN A 100 0.03 -1.60 2.24
C GLN A 100 -0.76 -1.94 0.98
N THR A 101 -0.53 -3.11 0.42
CA THR A 101 -1.13 -3.54 -0.85
C THR A 101 -1.69 -4.97 -0.76
N ASN A 102 -2.66 -5.26 -1.62
CA ASN A 102 -3.13 -6.62 -1.85
C ASN A 102 -2.22 -7.44 -2.79
N GLY A 103 -1.25 -6.80 -3.44
CA GLY A 103 -0.24 -7.42 -4.27
C GLY A 103 -0.66 -7.75 -5.71
N LEU A 104 -1.95 -7.65 -6.08
CA LEU A 104 -2.42 -8.13 -7.39
C LEU A 104 -1.89 -7.34 -8.59
N ALA A 105 -1.57 -6.07 -8.41
CA ALA A 105 -1.04 -5.20 -9.47
C ALA A 105 0.50 -5.08 -9.45
N VAL A 106 1.16 -5.77 -8.53
CA VAL A 106 2.62 -5.69 -8.36
C VAL A 106 3.31 -6.59 -9.38
N ALA A 107 3.89 -5.99 -10.42
CA ALA A 107 4.73 -6.63 -11.42
C ALA A 107 6.22 -6.35 -11.16
N GLU A 108 7.10 -6.85 -12.03
CA GLU A 108 8.56 -6.73 -11.90
C GLU A 108 9.04 -5.28 -11.76
N GLU A 109 8.45 -4.36 -12.52
CA GLU A 109 8.80 -2.93 -12.47
C GLU A 109 8.46 -2.29 -11.11
N TRP A 110 7.40 -2.76 -10.43
CA TRP A 110 7.08 -2.37 -9.06
C TRP A 110 8.11 -2.90 -8.07
N ALA A 111 8.52 -4.17 -8.22
CA ALA A 111 9.51 -4.77 -7.33
C ALA A 111 10.86 -4.03 -7.42
N ARG A 112 11.30 -3.67 -8.65
CA ARG A 112 12.50 -2.83 -8.84
C ARG A 112 12.33 -1.47 -8.17
N PHE A 113 11.22 -0.79 -8.41
CA PHE A 113 10.93 0.51 -7.83
C PHE A 113 10.94 0.46 -6.29
N PHE A 114 10.26 -0.51 -5.69
CA PHE A 114 10.24 -0.67 -4.24
C PHE A 114 11.63 -0.90 -3.65
N ARG A 115 12.46 -1.68 -4.35
CA ARG A 115 13.85 -1.92 -3.95
C ARG A 115 14.70 -0.65 -4.04
N GLU A 116 14.63 0.06 -5.16
CA GLU A 116 15.40 1.28 -5.42
C GLU A 116 15.04 2.42 -4.46
N GLU A 117 13.77 2.54 -4.12
CA GLU A 117 13.24 3.59 -3.24
C GLU A 117 13.16 3.18 -1.77
N ASN A 118 13.63 1.96 -1.41
CA ASN A 118 13.61 1.39 -0.06
C ASN A 118 12.22 1.43 0.58
N PHE A 119 11.19 0.98 -0.14
CA PHE A 119 9.86 0.82 0.42
C PHE A 119 9.79 -0.37 1.36
N LEU A 120 9.16 -0.19 2.51
CA LEU A 120 8.62 -1.28 3.31
C LEU A 120 7.26 -1.68 2.72
N VAL A 121 7.14 -2.91 2.24
CA VAL A 121 5.91 -3.39 1.57
C VAL A 121 5.13 -4.31 2.48
N GLY A 122 3.94 -3.89 2.91
CA GLY A 122 2.98 -4.75 3.60
C GLY A 122 2.11 -5.48 2.56
N ILE A 123 2.14 -6.80 2.58
CA ILE A 123 1.27 -7.63 1.73
C ILE A 123 0.14 -8.21 2.56
N SER A 124 -1.09 -8.03 2.08
CA SER A 124 -2.26 -8.60 2.73
C SER A 124 -2.41 -10.08 2.40
N LEU A 125 -2.22 -10.96 3.40
CA LEU A 125 -2.32 -12.42 3.25
C LEU A 125 -3.00 -13.03 4.47
N ASP A 126 -4.15 -13.70 4.28
CA ASP A 126 -4.94 -14.28 5.36
C ASP A 126 -4.71 -15.79 5.50
N GLY A 127 -3.58 -16.14 6.09
CA GLY A 127 -3.28 -17.51 6.53
C GLY A 127 -3.23 -18.54 5.41
N THR A 128 -4.18 -19.45 5.32
CA THR A 128 -4.20 -20.59 4.39
C THR A 128 -4.97 -20.29 3.09
N PRO A 129 -4.69 -20.97 1.97
CA PRO A 129 -5.35 -20.73 0.68
C PRO A 129 -6.88 -20.70 0.77
N ASP A 130 -7.45 -21.70 1.45
CA ASP A 130 -8.90 -21.84 1.60
C ASP A 130 -9.55 -20.73 2.41
N VAL A 131 -8.86 -20.16 3.39
CA VAL A 131 -9.35 -19.00 4.17
C VAL A 131 -9.16 -17.72 3.37
N HIS A 132 -7.99 -17.54 2.78
CA HIS A 132 -7.67 -16.35 1.99
C HIS A 132 -8.66 -16.18 0.84
N ASP A 133 -8.83 -17.21 0.00
CA ASP A 133 -9.69 -17.13 -1.19
C ASP A 133 -11.17 -16.95 -0.82
N ALA A 134 -11.62 -17.55 0.30
CA ALA A 134 -12.97 -17.33 0.80
C ALA A 134 -13.22 -15.90 1.31
N LEU A 135 -12.19 -15.20 1.81
CA LEU A 135 -12.34 -13.88 2.43
C LEU A 135 -11.89 -12.73 1.52
N ARG A 136 -10.99 -13.01 0.59
CA ARG A 136 -10.34 -12.01 -0.27
C ARG A 136 -10.46 -12.32 -1.75
N PRO A 137 -11.68 -12.44 -2.28
CA PRO A 137 -11.88 -12.60 -3.72
C PRO A 137 -11.51 -11.31 -4.46
N ASP A 138 -11.13 -11.44 -5.74
CA ASP A 138 -10.99 -10.29 -6.63
C ASP A 138 -12.35 -9.70 -7.05
N ALA A 139 -12.32 -8.73 -7.95
CA ALA A 139 -13.55 -8.06 -8.43
C ALA A 139 -14.48 -9.02 -9.19
N SER A 140 -13.97 -10.12 -9.77
CA SER A 140 -14.72 -11.16 -10.48
C SER A 140 -15.25 -12.25 -9.55
N GLY A 141 -14.78 -12.29 -8.30
CA GLY A 141 -15.13 -13.31 -7.31
C GLY A 141 -14.15 -14.48 -7.26
N ASP A 142 -13.03 -14.39 -7.99
CA ASP A 142 -12.03 -15.46 -8.06
C ASP A 142 -11.05 -15.38 -6.88
N GLY A 143 -10.51 -16.54 -6.48
CA GLY A 143 -9.48 -16.63 -5.45
C GLY A 143 -8.18 -15.91 -5.84
N THR A 144 -7.50 -15.34 -4.86
CA THR A 144 -6.32 -14.49 -5.10
C THR A 144 -5.03 -15.02 -4.46
N TRP A 145 -5.10 -16.09 -3.67
CA TRP A 145 -3.96 -16.67 -2.96
C TRP A 145 -2.74 -16.89 -3.86
N THR A 146 -2.91 -17.60 -4.96
CA THR A 146 -1.80 -17.97 -5.85
C THR A 146 -1.10 -16.73 -6.40
N ARG A 147 -1.87 -15.70 -6.82
CA ARG A 147 -1.31 -14.46 -7.34
C ARG A 147 -0.56 -13.67 -6.27
N VAL A 148 -1.09 -13.63 -5.06
CA VAL A 148 -0.43 -12.96 -3.92
C VAL A 148 0.87 -13.66 -3.55
N MET A 149 0.90 -14.99 -3.52
CA MET A 149 2.12 -15.76 -3.27
C MET A 149 3.19 -15.52 -4.34
N GLN A 150 2.81 -15.48 -5.61
CA GLN A 150 3.73 -15.12 -6.70
C GLN A 150 4.32 -13.72 -6.52
N THR A 151 3.51 -12.77 -6.05
CA THR A 151 3.98 -11.41 -5.73
C THR A 151 4.98 -11.43 -4.57
N ILE A 152 4.73 -12.18 -3.51
CA ILE A 152 5.65 -12.32 -2.38
C ILE A 152 6.99 -12.90 -2.85
N GLU A 153 6.96 -13.95 -3.67
CA GLU A 153 8.16 -14.55 -4.26
C GLU A 153 8.93 -13.57 -5.16
N LEU A 154 8.20 -12.76 -5.94
CA LEU A 154 8.78 -11.72 -6.77
C LEU A 154 9.49 -10.66 -5.92
N LEU A 155 8.83 -10.12 -4.91
CA LEU A 155 9.41 -9.12 -4.00
C LEU A 155 10.65 -9.66 -3.28
N HIS A 156 10.59 -10.90 -2.80
CA HIS A 156 11.73 -11.57 -2.18
C HIS A 156 12.91 -11.71 -3.15
N ARG A 157 12.67 -12.10 -4.40
CA ARG A 157 13.70 -12.22 -5.45
C ARG A 157 14.41 -10.90 -5.73
N TYR A 158 13.69 -9.77 -5.62
CA TYR A 158 14.25 -8.43 -5.78
C TYR A 158 14.84 -7.86 -4.48
N GLY A 159 14.80 -8.61 -3.37
CA GLY A 159 15.32 -8.17 -2.07
C GLY A 159 14.53 -6.99 -1.48
N VAL A 160 13.22 -6.91 -1.78
CA VAL A 160 12.33 -5.92 -1.18
C VAL A 160 11.97 -6.34 0.23
N GLU A 161 12.03 -5.40 1.18
CA GLU A 161 11.62 -5.64 2.56
C GLU A 161 10.09 -5.74 2.64
N CYS A 162 9.58 -6.90 3.10
CA CYS A 162 8.16 -7.20 3.13
C CYS A 162 7.69 -7.65 4.51
N ASN A 163 6.49 -7.18 4.89
CA ASN A 163 5.72 -7.71 6.02
C ASN A 163 4.41 -8.32 5.51
N LEU A 164 3.95 -9.40 6.14
CA LEU A 164 2.64 -9.96 5.87
C LEU A 164 1.63 -9.41 6.89
N LEU A 165 0.53 -8.87 6.40
CA LEU A 165 -0.59 -8.41 7.21
C LEU A 165 -1.76 -9.37 7.06
N CYS A 166 -2.19 -9.89 8.19
CA CYS A 166 -3.27 -10.88 8.28
C CYS A 166 -4.42 -10.34 9.14
N VAL A 167 -5.63 -10.41 8.63
CA VAL A 167 -6.84 -10.10 9.43
C VAL A 167 -7.27 -11.34 10.16
N VAL A 168 -7.19 -11.30 11.49
CA VAL A 168 -7.59 -12.44 12.35
C VAL A 168 -9.10 -12.48 12.45
N THR A 169 -9.72 -13.18 11.52
CA THR A 169 -11.16 -13.49 11.56
C THR A 169 -11.43 -14.71 12.44
N LYS A 170 -12.70 -14.89 12.85
CA LYS A 170 -13.13 -16.10 13.59
C LYS A 170 -12.79 -17.40 12.82
N GLN A 171 -12.86 -17.36 11.49
CA GLN A 171 -12.54 -18.49 10.63
C GLN A 171 -11.05 -18.80 10.67
N LEU A 172 -10.19 -17.78 10.59
CA LEU A 172 -8.75 -17.93 10.63
C LEU A 172 -8.26 -18.36 12.03
N ALA A 173 -8.81 -17.77 13.09
CA ALA A 173 -8.46 -18.11 14.48
C ALA A 173 -8.62 -19.60 14.80
N LYS A 174 -9.59 -20.29 14.17
CA LYS A 174 -9.76 -21.74 14.30
C LYS A 174 -8.66 -22.57 13.62
N LYS A 175 -7.82 -21.93 12.80
CA LYS A 175 -6.72 -22.58 12.02
C LYS A 175 -5.34 -22.03 12.40
N ALA A 176 -5.21 -21.40 13.57
CA ALA A 176 -3.99 -20.72 13.99
C ALA A 176 -2.72 -21.58 13.86
N GLU A 177 -2.78 -22.86 14.26
CA GLU A 177 -1.63 -23.78 14.13
C GLU A 177 -1.20 -24.03 12.68
N ARG A 178 -2.13 -24.00 11.71
CA ARG A 178 -1.83 -24.17 10.29
C ARG A 178 -1.23 -22.90 9.66
N VAL A 179 -1.54 -21.76 10.24
CA VAL A 179 -1.02 -20.46 9.78
C VAL A 179 0.40 -20.24 10.28
N TYR A 180 0.73 -20.80 11.45
CA TYR A 180 2.05 -20.64 12.08
C TYR A 180 3.10 -21.62 11.56
N LYS A 181 2.70 -22.71 10.94
CA LYS A 181 3.60 -23.69 10.28
C LYS A 181 3.96 -23.29 8.88
#